data_dede5e233a072d8fb771dd6dc2b16f5e
#
_entry.id   dede5e233a072d8fb771dd6dc2b16f5e
#
_cell.length_a   1.000
_cell.length_b   1.000
_cell.length_c   1.000
_cell.angle_alpha   90.00
_cell.angle_beta   90.00
_cell.angle_gamma   90.00
#
_symmetry.space_group_name_H-M   'P 1'
#
loop_
_entity.id
_entity.type
_entity.pdbx_description
1 polymer ?
#
loop_
_entity_poly.entity_id
_entity_poly.type
_entity_poly.pdbx_seq_one_letter_code
_entity_poly.pdbx_strand_id
1 'polypeptide(L)'
;MRIIFSLFAFLLIATYANANNNKERFYIMPYEQQEAIKDLTNSIMQAKTKIDIAIYSFTNREIAKALREASNKGVKINIIYDSGQKKAENSTIGYLEKFDNIHTCLLEGKTARNGKYNGIMHQKMIIIDDNLIGLGSANWSKNAFENNYETLYFTYSTDTVKKASHYFKDMLKQCKPFI
;
A
#
# COMPACT_ATOMS: atom_id res chain seq x y z
N MET A 1 43.35 37.05 40.53
CA MET A 1 42.03 37.26 39.99
C MET A 1 42.03 36.74 38.55
N ARG A 2 41.70 35.44 38.37
CA ARG A 2 41.70 34.77 37.05
C ARG A 2 40.27 34.46 36.69
N ILE A 3 39.85 35.00 35.57
CA ILE A 3 38.55 34.99 35.01
C ILE A 3 38.35 33.59 34.38
N ILE A 4 37.33 32.87 34.89
CA ILE A 4 36.80 31.65 34.26
C ILE A 4 35.63 32.11 33.38
N PHE A 5 35.85 32.17 32.06
CA PHE A 5 34.80 32.37 31.10
C PHE A 5 34.61 31.11 30.26
N SER A 6 33.39 30.59 30.34
CA SER A 6 32.61 30.01 29.25
C SER A 6 33.06 28.67 28.66
N LEU A 7 32.40 27.63 29.14
CA LEU A 7 32.16 26.38 28.46
C LEU A 7 30.65 26.07 28.51
N PHE A 8 29.83 26.89 27.86
CA PHE A 8 28.38 26.67 27.77
C PHE A 8 27.79 27.13 26.42
N ALA A 9 28.39 26.70 25.32
CA ALA A 9 27.87 27.06 24.00
C ALA A 9 28.05 25.94 22.92
N PHE A 10 27.98 24.66 23.27
CA PHE A 10 28.12 23.59 22.25
C PHE A 10 27.16 22.40 22.47
N LEU A 11 25.92 22.64 22.87
CA LEU A 11 24.95 21.53 22.99
C LEU A 11 23.57 21.85 22.41
N LEU A 12 23.48 22.67 21.37
CA LEU A 12 22.19 23.07 20.76
C LEU A 12 22.13 22.89 19.24
N ILE A 13 23.02 22.11 18.61
CA ILE A 13 22.99 21.92 17.14
C ILE A 13 22.76 20.46 16.71
N ALA A 14 22.41 19.57 17.61
CA ALA A 14 22.23 18.15 17.25
C ALA A 14 20.77 17.67 17.12
N THR A 15 19.77 18.54 17.11
CA THR A 15 18.35 18.13 17.05
C THR A 15 17.59 18.55 15.77
N TYR A 16 18.26 19.06 14.75
CA TYR A 16 17.61 19.48 13.50
C TYR A 16 17.85 18.56 12.29
N ALA A 17 18.36 17.38 12.47
CA ALA A 17 18.71 16.47 11.37
C ALA A 17 17.84 15.21 11.31
N ASN A 18 16.55 15.32 11.58
CA ASN A 18 15.57 14.30 11.17
C ASN A 18 14.18 14.94 11.01
N ALA A 19 14.07 15.99 10.22
CA ALA A 19 12.82 16.27 9.56
C ALA A 19 12.61 15.12 8.56
N ASN A 20 11.94 14.07 9.02
CA ASN A 20 11.43 13.01 8.17
C ASN A 20 10.72 13.70 7.01
N ASN A 21 11.21 13.49 5.80
CA ASN A 21 10.65 14.01 4.56
C ASN A 21 9.34 13.24 4.23
N ASN A 22 8.45 13.11 5.23
CA ASN A 22 7.15 12.45 5.17
C ASN A 22 6.16 13.37 4.44
N LYS A 23 6.52 13.78 3.23
CA LYS A 23 5.68 14.63 2.40
C LYS A 23 4.53 13.81 1.83
N GLU A 24 3.33 14.35 1.92
CA GLU A 24 2.19 13.82 1.19
C GLU A 24 2.44 13.91 -0.32
N ARG A 25 2.00 12.91 -1.06
CA ARG A 25 2.18 12.83 -2.52
C ARG A 25 0.84 12.50 -3.16
N PHE A 26 0.49 13.27 -4.19
CA PHE A 26 -0.76 13.12 -4.91
C PHE A 26 -0.49 13.11 -6.41
N TYR A 27 -1.04 12.14 -7.10
CA TYR A 27 -0.86 11.93 -8.53
C TYR A 27 -2.20 11.86 -9.25
N ILE A 28 -2.27 12.43 -10.43
CA ILE A 28 -3.44 12.41 -11.32
C ILE A 28 -3.05 11.70 -12.62
N MET A 29 -3.62 10.51 -12.85
CA MET A 29 -3.45 9.79 -14.12
C MET A 29 -4.40 10.33 -15.19
N PRO A 30 -4.04 10.23 -16.46
CA PRO A 30 -2.82 9.64 -16.98
C PRO A 30 -1.61 10.58 -17.01
N TYR A 31 -1.77 11.83 -16.56
CA TYR A 31 -0.74 12.88 -16.72
C TYR A 31 0.56 12.57 -15.96
N GLU A 32 0.47 11.98 -14.78
CA GLU A 32 1.60 11.69 -13.89
C GLU A 32 1.80 10.17 -13.69
N GLN A 33 1.42 9.37 -14.70
CA GLN A 33 1.39 7.91 -14.58
C GLN A 33 2.76 7.29 -14.30
N GLN A 34 3.84 7.82 -14.88
CA GLN A 34 5.20 7.29 -14.70
C GLN A 34 5.71 7.56 -13.29
N GLU A 35 5.50 8.77 -12.79
CA GLU A 35 5.85 9.18 -11.44
C GLU A 35 5.05 8.39 -10.40
N ALA A 36 3.75 8.20 -10.64
CA ALA A 36 2.86 7.44 -9.77
C ALA A 36 3.29 5.97 -9.63
N ILE A 37 3.56 5.28 -10.76
CA ILE A 37 4.04 3.89 -10.75
C ILE A 37 5.42 3.78 -10.10
N LYS A 38 6.34 4.68 -10.43
CA LYS A 38 7.68 4.72 -9.87
C LYS A 38 7.65 4.92 -8.35
N ASP A 39 6.81 5.84 -7.87
CA ASP A 39 6.70 6.08 -6.42
C ASP A 39 6.05 4.91 -5.69
N LEU A 40 4.99 4.31 -6.25
CA LEU A 40 4.36 3.12 -5.69
C LEU A 40 5.36 1.95 -5.61
N THR A 41 6.06 1.64 -6.69
CA THR A 41 7.03 0.55 -6.73
C THR A 41 8.23 0.81 -5.82
N ASN A 42 8.74 2.04 -5.75
CA ASN A 42 9.80 2.42 -4.82
C ASN A 42 9.35 2.28 -3.36
N SER A 43 8.13 2.72 -3.03
CA SER A 43 7.57 2.58 -1.69
C SER A 43 7.47 1.11 -1.28
N ILE A 44 7.03 0.22 -2.19
CA ILE A 44 7.02 -1.23 -1.99
C ILE A 44 8.44 -1.78 -1.75
N MET A 45 9.40 -1.39 -2.59
CA MET A 45 10.80 -1.87 -2.50
C MET A 45 11.54 -1.41 -1.24
N GLN A 46 11.10 -0.30 -0.63
CA GLN A 46 11.65 0.27 0.60
C GLN A 46 11.02 -0.29 1.87
N ALA A 47 9.94 -1.06 1.77
CA ALA A 47 9.29 -1.73 2.90
C ALA A 47 10.30 -2.57 3.70
N LYS A 48 10.16 -2.56 5.03
CA LYS A 48 11.09 -3.24 5.96
C LYS A 48 10.49 -4.49 6.59
N THR A 49 9.20 -4.48 6.89
CA THR A 49 8.57 -5.52 7.70
C THR A 49 7.33 -6.10 7.06
N LYS A 50 6.40 -5.26 6.61
CA LYS A 50 5.13 -5.74 6.08
C LYS A 50 4.47 -4.79 5.08
N ILE A 51 3.64 -5.38 4.21
CA ILE A 51 2.77 -4.67 3.29
C ILE A 51 1.38 -5.31 3.36
N ASP A 52 0.35 -4.48 3.58
CA ASP A 52 -1.04 -4.89 3.57
C ASP A 52 -1.78 -4.20 2.41
N ILE A 53 -2.41 -4.97 1.52
CA ILE A 53 -3.02 -4.48 0.28
C ILE A 53 -4.48 -4.93 0.20
N ALA A 54 -5.39 -4.00 -0.09
CA ALA A 54 -6.76 -4.29 -0.51
C ALA A 54 -6.98 -3.73 -1.92
N ILE A 55 -7.23 -4.59 -2.91
CA ILE A 55 -7.24 -4.21 -4.32
C ILE A 55 -8.36 -4.89 -5.10
N TYR A 56 -9.20 -4.08 -5.74
CA TYR A 56 -10.30 -4.58 -6.58
C TYR A 56 -9.80 -5.32 -7.81
N SER A 57 -8.89 -4.72 -8.58
CA SER A 57 -8.31 -5.35 -9.78
C SER A 57 -6.82 -5.09 -9.86
N PHE A 58 -6.04 -6.16 -10.02
CA PHE A 58 -4.59 -6.11 -10.05
C PHE A 58 -4.02 -6.98 -11.17
N THR A 59 -3.58 -6.35 -12.25
CA THR A 59 -3.01 -6.99 -13.44
C THR A 59 -1.65 -6.42 -13.83
N ASN A 60 -1.19 -5.34 -13.18
CA ASN A 60 0.08 -4.68 -13.48
C ASN A 60 1.27 -5.52 -13.02
N ARG A 61 2.06 -5.99 -13.98
CA ARG A 61 3.21 -6.89 -13.73
C ARG A 61 4.40 -6.21 -13.08
N GLU A 62 4.57 -4.89 -13.28
CA GLU A 62 5.66 -4.12 -12.66
C GLU A 62 5.45 -4.02 -11.14
N ILE A 63 4.23 -3.69 -10.71
CA ILE A 63 3.87 -3.66 -9.29
C ILE A 63 3.99 -5.07 -8.68
N ALA A 64 3.53 -6.11 -9.39
CA ALA A 64 3.65 -7.49 -8.93
C ALA A 64 5.13 -7.92 -8.77
N LYS A 65 6.01 -7.49 -9.68
CA LYS A 65 7.45 -7.73 -9.58
C LYS A 65 8.04 -7.04 -8.35
N ALA A 66 7.67 -5.79 -8.07
CA ALA A 66 8.15 -5.07 -6.88
C ALA A 66 7.72 -5.79 -5.59
N LEU A 67 6.49 -6.29 -5.50
CA LEU A 67 6.02 -7.09 -4.35
C LEU A 67 6.81 -8.40 -4.20
N ARG A 68 7.07 -9.12 -5.28
CA ARG A 68 7.92 -10.30 -5.26
C ARG A 68 9.33 -9.98 -4.72
N GLU A 69 9.94 -8.91 -5.21
CA GLU A 69 11.28 -8.50 -4.75
C GLU A 69 11.28 -8.11 -3.26
N ALA A 70 10.23 -7.44 -2.78
CA ALA A 70 10.07 -7.13 -1.36
C ALA A 70 9.90 -8.42 -0.53
N SER A 71 9.09 -9.38 -0.99
CA SER A 71 8.90 -10.66 -0.31
C SER A 71 10.20 -11.48 -0.23
N ASN A 72 11.03 -11.46 -1.27
CA ASN A 72 12.34 -12.12 -1.28
C ASN A 72 13.33 -11.52 -0.25
N LYS A 73 13.09 -10.28 0.19
CA LYS A 73 13.85 -9.62 1.27
C LYS A 73 13.27 -9.91 2.66
N GLY A 74 12.24 -10.77 2.77
CA GLY A 74 11.59 -11.15 4.02
C GLY A 74 10.41 -10.26 4.44
N VAL A 75 9.97 -9.32 3.60
CA VAL A 75 8.78 -8.50 3.88
C VAL A 75 7.54 -9.40 3.79
N LYS A 76 6.71 -9.39 4.84
CA LYS A 76 5.44 -10.14 4.86
C LYS A 76 4.36 -9.33 4.16
N ILE A 77 3.66 -9.96 3.21
CA ILE A 77 2.70 -9.29 2.35
C ILE A 77 1.35 -9.99 2.43
N ASN A 78 0.30 -9.25 2.80
CA ASN A 78 -1.08 -9.72 2.73
C ASN A 78 -1.82 -8.97 1.62
N ILE A 79 -2.50 -9.70 0.74
CA ILE A 79 -3.24 -9.11 -0.37
C ILE A 79 -4.68 -9.64 -0.37
N ILE A 80 -5.61 -8.74 -0.12
CA ILE A 80 -7.05 -9.00 -0.25
C ILE A 80 -7.47 -8.57 -1.65
N TYR A 81 -7.88 -9.52 -2.48
CA TYR A 81 -8.46 -9.25 -3.79
C TYR A 81 -10.00 -9.29 -3.72
N ASP A 82 -10.65 -8.58 -4.63
CA ASP A 82 -12.08 -8.84 -4.87
C ASP A 82 -12.31 -10.27 -5.37
N SER A 83 -13.40 -10.90 -4.95
CA SER A 83 -13.70 -12.30 -5.30
C SER A 83 -13.83 -12.56 -6.80
N GLY A 84 -14.21 -11.53 -7.59
CA GLY A 84 -14.23 -11.60 -9.05
C GLY A 84 -12.87 -11.86 -9.68
N GLN A 85 -11.76 -11.55 -8.98
CA GLN A 85 -10.39 -11.78 -9.48
C GLN A 85 -10.00 -13.25 -9.55
N LYS A 86 -10.74 -14.16 -8.90
CA LYS A 86 -10.51 -15.60 -9.00
C LYS A 86 -10.58 -16.13 -10.44
N LYS A 87 -11.45 -15.53 -11.26
CA LYS A 87 -11.70 -15.96 -12.65
C LYS A 87 -11.07 -15.02 -13.69
N ALA A 88 -10.40 -13.95 -13.27
CA ALA A 88 -9.81 -12.99 -14.19
C ALA A 88 -8.49 -13.52 -14.77
N GLU A 89 -8.45 -13.74 -16.09
CA GLU A 89 -7.32 -14.35 -16.80
C GLU A 89 -5.97 -13.67 -16.55
N ASN A 90 -5.97 -12.35 -16.41
CA ASN A 90 -4.76 -11.56 -16.22
C ASN A 90 -4.50 -11.16 -14.76
N SER A 91 -5.26 -11.71 -13.80
CA SER A 91 -5.06 -11.42 -12.38
C SER A 91 -3.69 -11.89 -11.92
N THR A 92 -3.04 -11.07 -11.09
CA THR A 92 -1.73 -11.41 -10.50
C THR A 92 -1.83 -12.37 -9.32
N ILE A 93 -3.05 -12.72 -8.85
CA ILE A 93 -3.26 -13.51 -7.64
C ILE A 93 -2.55 -14.87 -7.71
N GLY A 94 -2.76 -15.65 -8.75
CA GLY A 94 -2.12 -16.97 -8.92
C GLY A 94 -0.61 -16.92 -9.17
N TYR A 95 -0.07 -15.75 -9.55
CA TYR A 95 1.37 -15.54 -9.62
C TYR A 95 1.96 -15.24 -8.25
N LEU A 96 1.33 -14.33 -7.50
CA LEU A 96 1.86 -13.85 -6.22
C LEU A 96 1.70 -14.88 -5.10
N GLU A 97 0.65 -15.71 -5.12
CA GLU A 97 0.43 -16.80 -4.16
C GLU A 97 1.57 -17.82 -4.09
N LYS A 98 2.43 -17.87 -5.09
CA LYS A 98 3.55 -18.84 -5.14
C LYS A 98 4.73 -18.46 -4.24
N PHE A 99 4.73 -17.29 -3.63
CA PHE A 99 5.84 -16.80 -2.81
C PHE A 99 5.51 -16.91 -1.31
N ASP A 100 6.36 -17.56 -0.53
CA ASP A 100 6.13 -17.93 0.88
C ASP A 100 5.77 -16.75 1.80
N ASN A 101 6.30 -15.56 1.51
CA ASN A 101 5.99 -14.35 2.29
C ASN A 101 4.80 -13.55 1.74
N ILE A 102 4.08 -14.05 0.74
CA ILE A 102 2.89 -13.42 0.19
C ILE A 102 1.68 -14.29 0.47
N HIS A 103 0.74 -13.76 1.22
CA HIS A 103 -0.55 -14.39 1.48
C HIS A 103 -1.63 -13.67 0.70
N THR A 104 -2.36 -14.41 -0.15
CA THR A 104 -3.47 -13.87 -0.94
C THR A 104 -4.80 -14.45 -0.50
N CYS A 105 -5.83 -13.64 -0.52
CA CYS A 105 -7.18 -14.09 -0.24
C CYS A 105 -8.24 -13.28 -1.00
N LEU A 106 -9.47 -13.78 -1.00
CA LEU A 106 -10.61 -13.25 -1.74
C LEU A 106 -11.67 -12.74 -0.77
N LEU A 107 -12.16 -11.52 -1.02
CA LEU A 107 -13.23 -10.91 -0.23
C LEU A 107 -14.33 -10.36 -1.15
N GLU A 108 -15.56 -10.54 -0.74
CA GLU A 108 -16.74 -9.86 -1.30
C GLU A 108 -17.12 -8.66 -0.42
N GLY A 109 -17.96 -7.78 -0.94
CA GLY A 109 -18.63 -6.79 -0.13
C GLY A 109 -19.70 -7.44 0.77
N LYS A 110 -20.31 -6.63 1.63
CA LYS A 110 -21.41 -7.11 2.50
C LYS A 110 -22.63 -7.46 1.67
N THR A 111 -23.37 -8.46 2.14
CA THR A 111 -24.68 -8.79 1.57
C THR A 111 -25.64 -7.61 1.71
N ALA A 112 -26.34 -7.28 0.63
CA ALA A 112 -27.35 -6.24 0.64
C ALA A 112 -28.48 -6.60 1.62
N ARG A 113 -29.17 -5.59 2.17
CA ARG A 113 -30.25 -5.79 3.15
C ARG A 113 -31.36 -6.72 2.67
N ASN A 114 -31.63 -6.75 1.37
CA ASN A 114 -32.63 -7.64 0.75
C ASN A 114 -32.12 -9.06 0.47
N GLY A 115 -30.86 -9.38 0.80
CA GLY A 115 -30.24 -10.67 0.59
C GLY A 115 -30.01 -11.09 -0.88
N LYS A 116 -30.32 -10.23 -1.86
CA LYS A 116 -30.32 -10.60 -3.28
C LYS A 116 -28.94 -10.57 -3.94
N TYR A 117 -27.99 -9.82 -3.40
CA TYR A 117 -26.63 -9.71 -3.95
C TYR A 117 -25.63 -9.32 -2.87
N ASN A 118 -24.37 -9.59 -3.12
CA ASN A 118 -23.25 -9.08 -2.32
C ASN A 118 -22.68 -7.83 -2.99
N GLY A 119 -22.20 -6.89 -2.20
CA GLY A 119 -21.35 -5.81 -2.68
C GLY A 119 -20.01 -6.37 -3.16
N ILE A 120 -19.13 -5.48 -3.59
CA ILE A 120 -17.77 -5.81 -4.04
C ILE A 120 -16.72 -5.20 -3.10
N MET A 121 -15.56 -5.81 -3.01
CA MET A 121 -14.40 -5.24 -2.34
C MET A 121 -13.70 -4.28 -3.32
N HIS A 122 -14.15 -3.00 -3.34
CA HIS A 122 -13.74 -2.03 -4.38
C HIS A 122 -12.59 -1.11 -3.95
N GLN A 123 -11.82 -1.48 -2.95
CA GLN A 123 -10.69 -0.68 -2.48
C GLN A 123 -9.49 -0.74 -3.43
N LYS A 124 -8.65 0.28 -3.39
CA LYS A 124 -7.33 0.36 -3.99
C LYS A 124 -6.44 1.04 -2.96
N MET A 125 -5.90 0.22 -2.07
CA MET A 125 -5.20 0.67 -0.86
C MET A 125 -3.98 -0.21 -0.60
N ILE A 126 -2.89 0.42 -0.18
CA ILE A 126 -1.68 -0.22 0.31
C ILE A 126 -1.27 0.44 1.63
N ILE A 127 -0.92 -0.37 2.62
CA ILE A 127 -0.35 0.08 3.89
C ILE A 127 1.04 -0.54 4.01
N ILE A 128 2.06 0.28 4.24
CA ILE A 128 3.45 -0.14 4.33
C ILE A 128 3.98 0.16 5.73
N ASP A 129 4.49 -0.88 6.41
CA ASP A 129 5.16 -0.81 7.71
C ASP A 129 4.34 -0.09 8.81
N ASP A 130 3.01 -0.09 8.74
CA ASP A 130 2.11 0.69 9.62
C ASP A 130 2.45 2.20 9.70
N ASN A 131 3.08 2.73 8.64
CA ASN A 131 3.60 4.09 8.62
C ASN A 131 3.17 4.90 7.40
N LEU A 132 3.04 4.28 6.24
CA LEU A 132 2.62 4.90 4.98
C LEU A 132 1.36 4.23 4.47
N ILE A 133 0.39 5.03 4.03
CA ILE A 133 -0.76 4.54 3.27
C ILE A 133 -0.79 5.18 1.89
N GLY A 134 -0.99 4.35 0.86
CA GLY A 134 -1.35 4.76 -0.49
C GLY A 134 -2.79 4.36 -0.78
N LEU A 135 -3.59 5.26 -1.32
CA LEU A 135 -4.99 5.00 -1.66
C LEU A 135 -5.44 5.88 -2.84
N GLY A 136 -6.50 5.46 -3.53
CA GLY A 136 -7.03 6.24 -4.65
C GLY A 136 -8.10 5.51 -5.42
N SER A 137 -8.39 6.00 -6.63
CA SER A 137 -9.36 5.38 -7.53
C SER A 137 -8.72 4.36 -8.48
N ALA A 138 -7.39 4.48 -8.74
CA ALA A 138 -6.67 3.67 -9.71
C ALA A 138 -6.61 2.20 -9.34
N ASN A 139 -7.20 1.32 -10.16
CA ASN A 139 -6.87 -0.09 -10.13
C ASN A 139 -5.39 -0.30 -10.49
N TRP A 140 -4.80 -1.38 -10.02
CA TRP A 140 -3.42 -1.69 -10.38
C TRP A 140 -3.36 -2.42 -11.72
N SER A 141 -3.74 -1.70 -12.78
CA SER A 141 -3.74 -2.16 -14.17
C SER A 141 -3.07 -1.13 -15.06
N LYS A 142 -2.54 -1.60 -16.20
CA LYS A 142 -1.96 -0.70 -17.20
C LYS A 142 -2.96 0.39 -17.62
N ASN A 143 -4.20 -0.02 -17.90
CA ASN A 143 -5.24 0.90 -18.35
C ASN A 143 -5.57 2.00 -17.32
N ALA A 144 -5.57 1.67 -16.02
CA ALA A 144 -5.85 2.66 -14.98
C ALA A 144 -4.75 3.74 -14.87
N PHE A 145 -3.50 3.39 -15.12
CA PHE A 145 -2.40 4.35 -15.07
C PHE A 145 -2.23 5.12 -16.38
N GLU A 146 -2.39 4.48 -17.54
CA GLU A 146 -2.04 5.07 -18.82
C GLU A 146 -3.20 5.77 -19.55
N ASN A 147 -4.44 5.37 -19.31
CA ASN A 147 -5.58 5.79 -20.12
C ASN A 147 -6.74 6.42 -19.35
N ASN A 148 -6.96 6.00 -18.08
CA ASN A 148 -8.08 6.49 -17.29
C ASN A 148 -7.71 7.77 -16.54
N TYR A 149 -8.73 8.58 -16.22
CA TYR A 149 -8.60 9.64 -15.22
C TYR A 149 -8.77 9.04 -13.84
N GLU A 150 -7.67 8.92 -13.11
CA GLU A 150 -7.61 8.29 -11.80
C GLU A 150 -6.73 9.10 -10.85
N THR A 151 -6.78 8.78 -9.57
CA THR A 151 -5.93 9.38 -8.54
C THR A 151 -5.17 8.34 -7.76
N LEU A 152 -3.98 8.71 -7.28
CA LEU A 152 -3.22 7.99 -6.27
C LEU A 152 -2.66 8.99 -5.26
N TYR A 153 -2.91 8.73 -3.98
CA TYR A 153 -2.49 9.60 -2.88
C TYR A 153 -1.74 8.81 -1.82
N PHE A 154 -0.63 9.35 -1.34
CA PHE A 154 0.15 8.80 -0.25
C PHE A 154 0.21 9.77 0.93
N THR A 155 0.00 9.25 2.14
CA THR A 155 0.12 10.02 3.37
C THR A 155 0.75 9.21 4.50
N TYR A 156 1.45 9.91 5.38
CA TYR A 156 1.99 9.40 6.64
C TYR A 156 1.12 9.79 7.85
N SER A 157 -0.11 10.25 7.61
CA SER A 157 -1.04 10.57 8.69
C SER A 157 -1.26 9.36 9.60
N THR A 158 -0.77 9.46 10.82
CA THR A 158 -0.84 8.38 11.82
C THR A 158 -2.28 7.92 12.07
N ASP A 159 -3.23 8.84 12.10
CA ASP A 159 -4.64 8.52 12.33
C ASP A 159 -5.24 7.77 11.15
N THR A 160 -4.92 8.21 9.92
CA THR A 160 -5.36 7.54 8.69
C THR A 160 -4.79 6.14 8.60
N VAL A 161 -3.48 5.98 8.85
CA VAL A 161 -2.80 4.67 8.82
C VAL A 161 -3.38 3.74 9.88
N LYS A 162 -3.52 4.19 11.13
CA LYS A 162 -4.11 3.37 12.22
C LYS A 162 -5.53 2.91 11.91
N LYS A 163 -6.36 3.84 11.41
CA LYS A 163 -7.75 3.54 11.01
C LYS A 163 -7.79 2.51 9.88
N ALA A 164 -6.97 2.69 8.84
CA ALA A 164 -6.89 1.77 7.71
C ALA A 164 -6.39 0.38 8.14
N SER A 165 -5.33 0.31 8.95
CA SER A 165 -4.78 -0.95 9.48
C SER A 165 -5.81 -1.70 10.35
N HIS A 166 -6.61 -0.99 11.14
CA HIS A 166 -7.67 -1.60 11.93
C HIS A 166 -8.71 -2.30 11.05
N TYR A 167 -9.25 -1.58 10.08
CA TYR A 167 -10.27 -2.16 9.18
C TYR A 167 -9.70 -3.19 8.21
N PHE A 168 -8.45 -3.06 7.78
CA PHE A 168 -7.78 -4.08 6.98
C PHE A 168 -7.71 -5.41 7.73
N LYS A 169 -7.34 -5.41 9.02
CA LYS A 169 -7.33 -6.61 9.86
C LYS A 169 -8.72 -7.24 9.96
N ASP A 170 -9.78 -6.45 10.04
CA ASP A 170 -11.14 -6.97 10.10
C ASP A 170 -11.59 -7.57 8.75
N MET A 171 -11.18 -6.98 7.63
CA MET A 171 -11.37 -7.55 6.30
C MET A 171 -10.60 -8.87 6.15
N LEU A 172 -9.36 -8.93 6.61
CA LEU A 172 -8.51 -10.12 6.53
C LEU A 172 -9.10 -11.32 7.28
N LYS A 173 -9.76 -11.09 8.44
CA LYS A 173 -10.48 -12.15 9.18
C LYS A 173 -11.65 -12.75 8.40
N GLN A 174 -12.26 -11.98 7.49
CA GLN A 174 -13.41 -12.40 6.70
C GLN A 174 -13.01 -12.94 5.32
N CYS A 175 -11.75 -12.77 4.97
CA CYS A 175 -11.19 -13.12 3.68
C CYS A 175 -11.06 -14.65 3.54
N LYS A 176 -11.40 -15.19 2.37
CA LYS A 176 -11.27 -16.61 2.07
C LYS A 176 -9.94 -16.86 1.35
N PRO A 177 -9.13 -17.86 1.73
CA PRO A 177 -7.93 -18.22 0.99
C PRO A 177 -8.22 -18.38 -0.50
N PHE A 178 -7.24 -18.07 -1.35
CA PHE A 178 -7.39 -18.21 -2.81
C PHE A 178 -7.45 -19.68 -3.26
N ILE A 179 -6.80 -20.58 -2.54
CA ILE A 179 -6.69 -22.02 -2.84
C ILE A 179 -7.97 -22.75 -2.48
#